data_ce3519c0b26295efd1c247652ea790fd
#
_entry.id   ce3519c0b26295efd1c247652ea790fd
#
_cell.length_a   1.000
_cell.length_b   1.000
_cell.length_c   1.000
_cell.angle_alpha   90.00
_cell.angle_beta   90.00
_cell.angle_gamma   90.00
#
_symmetry.space_group_name_H-M   'P 1'
#
loop_
_entity.id
_entity.type
_entity.pdbx_description
1 polymer ?
#
loop_
_entity_poly.entity_id
_entity_poly.type
_entity_poly.pdbx_seq_one_letter_code
_entity_poly.pdbx_strand_id
1 'polypeptide(L)'
;MDKEHKAVLDGNQWGRCVAEQGWLWDAASTPSSNTLILAHGAGAPMDSAWMSDMAARLAALGVNVLRFEFPYMAQRRIDGGKRPPNPAHKLLECWREVYALVRPHVAGKLAIGGKSMGGRMASLLADELGADTLVCLGYPFYA
;
A
#
# COMPACT_ATOMS: atom_id res chain seq x y z
N MET A 1 11.48 26.52 -12.89
CA MET A 1 10.38 25.88 -12.18
C MET A 1 10.86 24.71 -11.38
N ASP A 2 10.44 24.63 -10.17
CA ASP A 2 10.81 23.54 -9.28
C ASP A 2 10.11 22.24 -9.71
N LYS A 3 10.89 21.20 -9.93
CA LYS A 3 10.37 19.89 -10.31
C LYS A 3 9.50 19.28 -9.21
N GLU A 4 9.76 19.63 -7.96
CA GLU A 4 9.00 19.12 -6.82
C GLU A 4 7.54 19.51 -6.88
N HIS A 5 7.22 20.69 -7.42
CA HIS A 5 5.84 21.13 -7.57
C HIS A 5 5.04 20.27 -8.56
N LYS A 6 5.74 19.58 -9.48
CA LYS A 6 5.09 18.69 -10.45
C LYS A 6 4.81 17.32 -9.88
N ALA A 7 5.54 16.94 -8.83
CA ALA A 7 5.42 15.61 -8.22
C ALA A 7 4.23 15.52 -7.26
N VAL A 8 3.88 16.63 -6.60
CA VAL A 8 2.81 16.65 -5.58
C VAL A 8 1.50 17.09 -6.22
N LEU A 9 0.52 16.19 -6.15
CA LEU A 9 -0.83 16.44 -6.67
C LEU A 9 -1.70 17.10 -5.61
N ASP A 10 -2.71 17.88 -6.03
CA ASP A 10 -3.74 18.35 -5.12
C ASP A 10 -4.65 17.18 -4.71
N GLY A 11 -5.57 17.42 -3.76
CA GLY A 11 -6.46 16.38 -3.26
C GLY A 11 -7.31 15.71 -4.33
N ASN A 12 -7.78 16.45 -5.33
CA ASN A 12 -8.58 15.91 -6.42
C ASN A 12 -7.74 15.09 -7.39
N GLN A 13 -6.55 15.57 -7.71
CA GLN A 13 -5.61 14.85 -8.59
C GLN A 13 -5.15 13.56 -7.94
N TRP A 14 -4.86 13.59 -6.64
CA TRP A 14 -4.48 12.40 -5.88
C TRP A 14 -5.60 11.37 -5.87
N GLY A 15 -6.84 11.81 -5.61
CA GLY A 15 -8.00 10.92 -5.65
C GLY A 15 -8.19 10.24 -6.99
N ARG A 16 -7.98 10.97 -8.08
CA ARG A 16 -8.04 10.38 -9.43
C ARG A 16 -6.92 9.38 -9.67
N CYS A 17 -5.71 9.70 -9.23
CA CYS A 17 -4.56 8.78 -9.34
C CYS A 17 -4.85 7.48 -8.60
N VAL A 18 -5.33 7.55 -7.37
CA VAL A 18 -5.70 6.39 -6.56
C VAL A 18 -6.77 5.56 -7.28
N ALA A 19 -7.80 6.20 -7.80
CA ALA A 19 -8.89 5.52 -8.49
C ALA A 19 -8.41 4.85 -9.78
N GLU A 20 -7.57 5.52 -10.55
CA GLU A 20 -7.03 4.98 -11.81
C GLU A 20 -6.18 3.72 -11.57
N GLN A 21 -5.45 3.69 -10.47
CA GLN A 21 -4.64 2.53 -10.11
C GLN A 21 -5.46 1.41 -9.46
N GLY A 22 -6.72 1.68 -9.12
CA GLY A 22 -7.56 0.72 -8.42
C GLY A 22 -7.22 0.59 -6.94
N TRP A 23 -6.55 1.57 -6.37
CA TRP A 23 -6.18 1.58 -4.96
C TRP A 23 -7.30 2.12 -4.09
N LEU A 24 -7.15 1.96 -2.76
CA LEU A 24 -8.04 2.57 -1.77
C LEU A 24 -7.22 3.53 -0.91
N TRP A 25 -7.80 4.67 -0.61
CA TRP A 25 -7.16 5.71 0.20
C TRP A 25 -8.02 6.03 1.42
N ASP A 26 -7.43 5.85 2.59
CA ASP A 26 -8.05 6.21 3.86
C ASP A 26 -7.30 7.42 4.42
N ALA A 27 -7.87 8.59 4.28
CA ALA A 27 -7.26 9.82 4.78
C ALA A 27 -7.28 9.86 6.30
N ALA A 28 -6.21 10.35 6.90
CA ALA A 28 -6.15 10.55 8.34
C ALA A 28 -7.29 11.46 8.80
N SER A 29 -7.85 11.18 9.98
CA SER A 29 -8.97 11.94 10.55
C SER A 29 -8.59 13.40 10.85
N THR A 30 -7.30 13.64 11.11
CA THR A 30 -6.73 14.99 11.20
C THR A 30 -5.67 15.13 10.13
N PRO A 31 -5.49 16.33 9.55
CA PRO A 31 -4.48 16.50 8.51
C PRO A 31 -3.13 15.95 8.92
N SER A 32 -2.54 15.11 8.08
CA SER A 32 -1.27 14.47 8.34
C SER A 32 -0.50 14.31 7.03
N SER A 33 0.82 14.49 7.10
CA SER A 33 1.71 14.22 5.98
C SER A 33 2.31 12.82 6.02
N ASN A 34 2.01 12.03 7.07
CA ASN A 34 2.54 10.69 7.22
C ASN A 34 1.60 9.66 6.59
N THR A 35 2.16 8.72 5.85
CA THR A 35 1.41 7.75 5.07
C THR A 35 1.98 6.36 5.24
N LEU A 36 1.10 5.37 5.29
CA LEU A 36 1.44 3.95 5.25
C LEU A 36 0.87 3.34 3.98
N ILE A 37 1.72 2.67 3.21
CA ILE A 37 1.26 1.80 2.13
C ILE A 37 1.07 0.41 2.73
N LEU A 38 -0.15 -0.09 2.70
CA LEU A 38 -0.55 -1.33 3.38
C LEU A 38 -0.94 -2.40 2.36
N ALA A 39 -0.19 -3.51 2.34
CA ALA A 39 -0.44 -4.65 1.47
C ALA A 39 -1.27 -5.72 2.17
N HIS A 40 -2.11 -6.40 1.39
CA HIS A 40 -2.92 -7.51 1.89
C HIS A 40 -2.08 -8.80 2.03
N GLY A 41 -2.64 -9.80 2.73
CA GLY A 41 -2.06 -11.14 2.82
C GLY A 41 -2.45 -12.03 1.65
N ALA A 42 -2.02 -13.29 1.71
CA ALA A 42 -2.16 -14.23 0.59
C ALA A 42 -3.63 -14.57 0.24
N GLY A 43 -4.50 -14.64 1.22
CA GLY A 43 -5.84 -15.20 1.05
C GLY A 43 -6.99 -14.21 0.96
N ALA A 44 -6.77 -12.93 1.18
CA ALA A 44 -7.85 -11.95 1.24
C ALA A 44 -7.47 -10.62 0.59
N PRO A 45 -8.44 -9.95 -0.08
CA PRO A 45 -8.15 -8.73 -0.84
C PRO A 45 -7.91 -7.50 0.05
N MET A 46 -7.54 -6.39 -0.59
CA MET A 46 -7.26 -5.12 0.09
C MET A 46 -8.47 -4.55 0.84
N ASP A 47 -9.68 -4.96 0.47
CA ASP A 47 -10.92 -4.48 1.08
C ASP A 47 -11.61 -5.54 1.95
N SER A 48 -10.87 -6.56 2.38
CA SER A 48 -11.38 -7.51 3.36
C SER A 48 -11.75 -6.76 4.66
N ALA A 49 -12.63 -7.37 5.47
CA ALA A 49 -13.06 -6.76 6.73
C ALA A 49 -11.87 -6.39 7.61
N TRP A 50 -10.87 -7.28 7.70
CA TRP A 50 -9.68 -7.02 8.50
C TRP A 50 -8.88 -5.81 7.97
N MET A 51 -8.63 -5.78 6.66
CA MET A 51 -7.88 -4.68 6.04
C MET A 51 -8.61 -3.35 6.18
N SER A 52 -9.91 -3.34 5.94
CA SER A 52 -10.71 -2.12 6.05
C SER A 52 -10.78 -1.60 7.48
N ASP A 53 -10.92 -2.49 8.46
CA ASP A 53 -10.95 -2.12 9.87
C ASP A 53 -9.58 -1.57 10.32
N MET A 54 -8.50 -2.23 9.94
CA MET A 54 -7.15 -1.78 10.29
C MET A 54 -6.85 -0.41 9.67
N ALA A 55 -7.19 -0.21 8.39
CA ALA A 55 -6.98 1.07 7.73
C ALA A 55 -7.77 2.18 8.40
N ALA A 56 -9.03 1.91 8.78
CA ALA A 56 -9.87 2.89 9.46
C ALA A 56 -9.30 3.26 10.84
N ARG A 57 -8.80 2.28 11.59
CA ARG A 57 -8.19 2.53 12.91
C ARG A 57 -6.92 3.35 12.80
N LEU A 58 -6.08 3.06 11.82
CA LEU A 58 -4.85 3.82 11.59
C LEU A 58 -5.17 5.25 11.15
N ALA A 59 -6.15 5.42 10.28
CA ALA A 59 -6.61 6.75 9.86
C ALA A 59 -7.13 7.57 11.05
N ALA A 60 -7.87 6.93 11.94
CA ALA A 60 -8.37 7.57 13.16
C ALA A 60 -7.23 8.02 14.09
N LEU A 61 -6.08 7.35 14.02
CA LEU A 61 -4.88 7.69 14.80
C LEU A 61 -3.97 8.71 14.08
N GLY A 62 -4.37 9.21 12.93
CA GLY A 62 -3.64 10.27 12.24
C GLY A 62 -2.67 9.79 11.17
N VAL A 63 -2.85 8.58 10.65
CA VAL A 63 -2.02 8.03 9.57
C VAL A 63 -2.86 7.89 8.31
N ASN A 64 -2.41 8.47 7.20
CA ASN A 64 -3.02 8.19 5.91
C ASN A 64 -2.67 6.76 5.49
N VAL A 65 -3.61 6.02 4.94
CA VAL A 65 -3.37 4.64 4.52
C VAL A 65 -3.72 4.46 3.06
N LEU A 66 -2.76 3.98 2.27
CA LEU A 66 -2.99 3.55 0.90
C LEU A 66 -2.99 2.02 0.87
N ARG A 67 -4.07 1.44 0.36
CA ARG A 67 -4.17 -0.02 0.16
C ARG A 67 -4.10 -0.33 -1.32
N PHE A 68 -3.33 -1.35 -1.69
CA PHE A 68 -3.23 -1.81 -3.07
C PHE A 68 -3.38 -3.33 -3.13
N GLU A 69 -3.52 -3.86 -4.35
CA GLU A 69 -3.59 -5.31 -4.56
C GLU A 69 -2.46 -5.81 -5.44
N PHE A 70 -1.89 -6.95 -5.06
CA PHE A 70 -0.97 -7.66 -5.93
C PHE A 70 -1.73 -8.19 -7.17
N PRO A 71 -1.03 -8.39 -8.30
CA PRO A 71 -1.70 -8.76 -9.55
C PRO A 71 -2.65 -9.94 -9.47
N TYR A 72 -2.28 -11.02 -8.77
CA TYR A 72 -3.15 -12.19 -8.67
C TYR A 72 -4.48 -11.87 -7.96
N MET A 73 -4.45 -10.99 -6.96
CA MET A 73 -5.65 -10.61 -6.22
C MET A 73 -6.51 -9.65 -7.04
N ALA A 74 -5.90 -8.74 -7.77
CA ALA A 74 -6.61 -7.84 -8.69
C ALA A 74 -7.31 -8.65 -9.77
N GLN A 75 -6.68 -9.71 -10.28
CA GLN A 75 -7.27 -10.59 -11.29
C GLN A 75 -8.48 -11.36 -10.74
N ARG A 76 -8.43 -11.79 -9.47
CA ARG A 76 -9.58 -12.43 -8.82
C ARG A 76 -10.80 -11.52 -8.80
N ARG A 77 -10.58 -10.22 -8.64
CA ARG A 77 -11.66 -9.22 -8.62
C ARG A 77 -12.35 -9.13 -9.98
N ILE A 78 -11.62 -9.38 -11.05
CA ILE A 78 -12.14 -9.33 -12.43
C ILE A 78 -12.93 -10.60 -12.76
N ASP A 79 -12.36 -11.78 -12.50
CA ASP A 79 -12.94 -13.05 -12.97
C ASP A 79 -13.48 -13.96 -11.85
N GLY A 80 -13.33 -13.58 -10.59
CA GLY A 80 -13.83 -14.36 -9.45
C GLY A 80 -13.08 -15.65 -9.16
N GLY A 81 -12.05 -15.97 -9.94
CA GLY A 81 -11.29 -17.21 -9.79
C GLY A 81 -10.28 -17.15 -8.66
N LYS A 82 -10.24 -18.19 -7.82
CA LYS A 82 -9.19 -18.31 -6.82
C LYS A 82 -7.87 -18.64 -7.50
N ARG A 83 -6.82 -17.94 -7.08
CA ARG A 83 -5.48 -18.12 -7.61
C ARG A 83 -4.48 -18.14 -6.47
N PRO A 84 -3.41 -18.93 -6.60
CA PRO A 84 -2.31 -18.82 -5.65
C PRO A 84 -1.61 -17.46 -5.82
N PRO A 85 -0.88 -16.99 -4.80
CA PRO A 85 -0.08 -15.78 -4.95
C PRO A 85 0.89 -15.86 -6.13
N ASN A 86 1.18 -14.70 -6.74
CA ASN A 86 2.25 -14.61 -7.71
C ASN A 86 3.58 -15.07 -7.09
N PRO A 87 4.57 -15.47 -7.90
CA PRO A 87 5.93 -15.72 -7.39
C PRO A 87 6.48 -14.48 -6.70
N ALA A 88 7.37 -14.68 -5.74
CA ALA A 88 7.92 -13.58 -4.94
C ALA A 88 8.44 -12.41 -5.78
N HIS A 89 9.16 -12.70 -6.88
CA HIS A 89 9.69 -11.63 -7.71
C HIS A 89 8.61 -10.72 -8.31
N LYS A 90 7.44 -11.26 -8.59
CA LYS A 90 6.30 -10.48 -9.08
C LYS A 90 5.68 -9.62 -7.99
N LEU A 91 5.59 -10.14 -6.78
CA LEU A 91 5.10 -9.39 -5.62
C LEU A 91 6.04 -8.24 -5.29
N LEU A 92 7.34 -8.49 -5.33
CA LEU A 92 8.35 -7.47 -5.07
C LEU A 92 8.35 -6.39 -6.15
N GLU A 93 8.21 -6.78 -7.40
CA GLU A 93 8.09 -5.84 -8.52
C GLU A 93 6.88 -4.92 -8.36
N CYS A 94 5.74 -5.50 -7.99
CA CYS A 94 4.53 -4.73 -7.72
C CYS A 94 4.74 -3.71 -6.59
N TRP A 95 5.37 -4.13 -5.48
CA TRP A 95 5.71 -3.24 -4.38
C TRP A 95 6.59 -2.07 -4.84
N ARG A 96 7.61 -2.35 -5.65
CA ARG A 96 8.51 -1.31 -6.17
C ARG A 96 7.75 -0.29 -7.01
N GLU A 97 6.85 -0.76 -7.87
CA GLU A 97 6.03 0.11 -8.71
C GLU A 97 5.10 0.99 -7.89
N VAL A 98 4.41 0.41 -6.91
CA VAL A 98 3.50 1.16 -6.05
C VAL A 98 4.27 2.22 -5.27
N TYR A 99 5.38 1.84 -4.66
CA TYR A 99 6.20 2.78 -3.89
C TYR A 99 6.69 3.94 -4.76
N ALA A 100 7.19 3.64 -5.96
CA ALA A 100 7.67 4.66 -6.88
C ALA A 100 6.58 5.65 -7.30
N LEU A 101 5.34 5.16 -7.47
CA LEU A 101 4.21 6.02 -7.81
C LEU A 101 3.75 6.88 -6.64
N VAL A 102 3.85 6.37 -5.43
CA VAL A 102 3.34 7.06 -4.23
C VAL A 102 4.35 8.04 -3.65
N ARG A 103 5.64 7.68 -3.62
CA ARG A 103 6.68 8.46 -2.93
C ARG A 103 6.66 9.95 -3.28
N PRO A 104 6.58 10.35 -4.56
CA PRO A 104 6.62 11.77 -4.91
C PRO A 104 5.46 12.59 -4.33
N HIS A 105 4.35 11.94 -3.97
CA HIS A 105 3.14 12.62 -3.50
C HIS A 105 3.00 12.64 -1.98
N VAL A 106 3.98 12.11 -1.26
CA VAL A 106 3.99 12.09 0.20
C VAL A 106 5.05 13.05 0.72
N ALA A 107 4.61 14.13 1.36
CA ALA A 107 5.52 15.16 1.86
C ALA A 107 6.21 14.75 3.16
N GLY A 108 5.54 13.94 3.98
CA GLY A 108 6.06 13.47 5.26
C GLY A 108 6.73 12.11 5.18
N LYS A 109 6.66 11.37 6.27
CA LYS A 109 7.22 10.03 6.33
C LYS A 109 6.36 9.04 5.57
N LEU A 110 7.00 8.14 4.85
CA LEU A 110 6.33 7.07 4.11
C LEU A 110 6.76 5.73 4.68
N ALA A 111 5.81 5.06 5.31
CA ALA A 111 5.98 3.71 5.83
C ALA A 111 5.45 2.70 4.80
N ILE A 112 6.03 1.52 4.82
CA ILE A 112 5.50 0.38 4.06
C ILE A 112 5.22 -0.76 5.04
N GLY A 113 4.22 -1.57 4.71
CA GLY A 113 3.88 -2.68 5.57
C GLY A 113 2.76 -3.51 5.00
N GLY A 114 2.30 -4.46 5.79
CA GLY A 114 1.22 -5.31 5.34
C GLY A 114 0.91 -6.44 6.29
N LYS A 115 -0.14 -7.16 5.94
CA LYS A 115 -0.57 -8.34 6.66
C LYS A 115 0.15 -9.57 6.11
N SER A 116 0.79 -10.34 6.99
CA SER A 116 1.37 -11.63 6.65
C SER A 116 2.31 -11.53 5.44
N MET A 117 1.97 -12.19 4.32
CA MET A 117 2.76 -12.19 3.09
C MET A 117 3.10 -10.77 2.60
N GLY A 118 2.10 -9.87 2.62
CA GLY A 118 2.30 -8.49 2.18
C GLY A 118 3.36 -7.77 2.99
N GLY A 119 3.34 -7.96 4.31
CA GLY A 119 4.34 -7.39 5.21
C GLY A 119 5.71 -8.05 5.04
N ARG A 120 5.74 -9.35 4.78
CA ARG A 120 7.00 -10.04 4.51
C ARG A 120 7.68 -9.49 3.26
N MET A 121 6.92 -9.28 2.18
CA MET A 121 7.48 -8.70 0.96
C MET A 121 8.00 -7.28 1.22
N ALA A 122 7.23 -6.47 1.98
CA ALA A 122 7.68 -5.14 2.37
C ALA A 122 9.00 -5.19 3.14
N SER A 123 9.15 -6.15 4.05
CA SER A 123 10.37 -6.29 4.86
C SER A 123 11.61 -6.56 4.00
N LEU A 124 11.44 -7.23 2.87
CA LEU A 124 12.54 -7.50 1.95
C LEU A 124 12.97 -6.26 1.16
N LEU A 125 12.11 -5.25 1.08
CA LEU A 125 12.33 -4.06 0.26
C LEU A 125 12.56 -2.78 1.04
N ALA A 126 12.36 -2.78 2.35
CA ALA A 126 12.37 -1.55 3.15
C ALA A 126 13.66 -0.76 2.97
N ASP A 127 14.80 -1.41 3.03
CA ASP A 127 16.10 -0.76 2.85
C ASP A 127 16.31 -0.29 1.41
N GLU A 128 16.02 -1.16 0.44
CA GLU A 128 16.18 -0.84 -0.98
C GLU A 128 15.36 0.39 -1.37
N LEU A 129 14.13 0.48 -0.88
CA LEU A 129 13.22 1.58 -1.21
C LEU A 129 13.50 2.84 -0.41
N GLY A 130 14.25 2.73 0.69
CA GLY A 130 14.49 3.87 1.57
C GLY A 130 13.23 4.26 2.34
N ALA A 131 12.37 3.28 2.66
CA ALA A 131 11.16 3.55 3.43
C ALA A 131 11.52 4.03 4.83
N ASP A 132 10.75 5.00 5.33
CA ASP A 132 11.01 5.59 6.65
C ASP A 132 10.69 4.63 7.79
N THR A 133 9.71 3.74 7.60
CA THR A 133 9.27 2.80 8.63
C THR A 133 8.72 1.54 7.96
N LEU A 134 8.88 0.41 8.65
CA LEU A 134 8.32 -0.87 8.23
C LEU A 134 7.32 -1.35 9.29
N VAL A 135 6.12 -1.72 8.86
CA VAL A 135 5.05 -2.22 9.74
C VAL A 135 4.64 -3.62 9.28
N CYS A 136 4.88 -4.62 10.10
CA CYS A 136 4.50 -6.00 9.80
C CYS A 136 3.41 -6.46 10.76
N LEU A 137 2.29 -6.90 10.20
CA LEU A 137 1.14 -7.37 10.97
C LEU A 137 0.92 -8.84 10.69
N GLY A 138 1.10 -9.69 11.70
CA GLY A 138 1.01 -11.14 11.54
C GLY A 138 2.11 -11.70 10.63
N TYR A 139 3.36 -11.36 10.91
CA TYR A 139 4.50 -11.75 10.06
C TYR A 139 4.63 -13.27 9.97
N PRO A 140 4.71 -13.85 8.75
CA PRO A 140 4.85 -15.29 8.59
C PRO A 140 6.31 -15.71 8.72
N PHE A 141 6.67 -16.26 9.88
CA PHE A 141 8.01 -16.77 10.13
C PHE A 141 8.25 -18.13 9.47
N TYR A 142 7.20 -18.80 9.04
CA TYR A 142 7.27 -20.07 8.35
C TYR A 142 6.91 -19.89 6.88
N ALA A 143 7.58 -20.65 6.03
CA ALA A 143 7.34 -20.59 4.60
C ALA A 143 5.94 -21.07 4.21
#